data_997f3b642e28aba38893b64208ddf253
#
_entry.id   997f3b642e28aba38893b64208ddf253
#
_cell.length_a   1.000
_cell.length_b   1.000
_cell.length_c   1.000
_cell.angle_alpha   90.00
_cell.angle_beta   90.00
_cell.angle_gamma   90.00
#
_symmetry.space_group_name_H-M   'P 1'
#
loop_
_entity.id
_entity.type
_entity.pdbx_description
1 polymer ?
#
loop_
_entity_poly.entity_id
_entity_poly.type
_entity_poly.pdbx_seq_one_letter_code
_entity_poly.pdbx_strand_id
1 'polypeptide(L)'
;MAAPPPTFSPVKAPAAPAPQPAPFGAPAGGVDVRSHIPKKGTVMAAATTKDYPSCQTCNSPIRGPFVSALGKTWCPDHFVCSTGSCRKALIDMGFVEEQGALHCEDCYEKYLAPICGKCDKRVKGDCLNAVGKQFHPECFCCAYCGKIFGSGAFYLEDGLPYCEADWNDLFTTKCVGCGFPIEAGDRWVEALNNNYHSQCFKCSKCHKNLEGQSFFAKGGKPFCKAHAQRGL
;
A
#
# COMPACT_ATOMS: atom_id res chain seq x y z
N MET A 1 56.45 -34.00 -9.16
CA MET A 1 56.50 -32.50 -9.11
C MET A 1 55.27 -32.05 -8.33
N ALA A 2 55.47 -31.56 -7.10
CA ALA A 2 54.37 -31.06 -6.28
C ALA A 2 53.93 -29.70 -6.80
N ALA A 3 52.61 -29.50 -6.98
CA ALA A 3 52.04 -28.23 -7.39
C ALA A 3 52.37 -27.15 -6.34
N PRO A 4 52.67 -25.90 -6.74
CA PRO A 4 52.97 -24.83 -5.80
C PRO A 4 51.72 -24.54 -4.96
N PRO A 5 51.86 -24.17 -3.66
CA PRO A 5 50.75 -23.85 -2.82
C PRO A 5 50.00 -22.61 -3.34
N PRO A 6 48.69 -22.54 -3.21
CA PRO A 6 47.93 -21.41 -3.70
C PRO A 6 48.36 -20.12 -2.99
N THR A 7 48.81 -19.15 -3.77
CA THR A 7 49.16 -17.81 -3.29
C THR A 7 47.92 -17.05 -2.89
N PHE A 8 47.71 -16.84 -1.59
CA PHE A 8 46.63 -16.02 -1.06
C PHE A 8 47.05 -14.55 -1.07
N SER A 9 46.42 -13.75 -1.94
CA SER A 9 46.58 -12.30 -1.91
C SER A 9 45.69 -11.73 -0.81
N PRO A 10 46.18 -10.83 0.04
CA PRO A 10 45.35 -10.14 1.02
C PRO A 10 44.39 -9.18 0.30
N VAL A 11 43.09 -9.33 0.55
CA VAL A 11 42.09 -8.40 0.09
C VAL A 11 41.81 -7.43 1.23
N LYS A 12 41.97 -6.13 0.98
CA LYS A 12 41.59 -5.09 1.96
C LYS A 12 40.09 -4.99 1.93
N ALA A 13 39.44 -5.11 3.09
CA ALA A 13 38.00 -4.81 3.19
C ALA A 13 37.78 -3.39 2.67
N PRO A 14 36.86 -3.18 1.74
CA PRO A 14 36.53 -1.84 1.27
C PRO A 14 36.12 -0.97 2.46
N ALA A 15 36.48 0.32 2.44
CA ALA A 15 35.93 1.30 3.33
C ALA A 15 34.39 1.25 3.18
N ALA A 16 33.69 1.51 4.26
CA ALA A 16 32.22 1.50 4.27
C ALA A 16 31.69 2.17 2.98
N PRO A 17 30.89 1.45 2.17
CA PRO A 17 30.33 2.04 0.96
C PRO A 17 29.53 3.28 1.33
N ALA A 18 29.39 4.19 0.37
CA ALA A 18 28.49 5.30 0.50
C ALA A 18 27.11 4.80 0.97
N PRO A 19 26.40 5.58 1.81
CA PRO A 19 25.09 5.18 2.29
C PRO A 19 24.27 4.73 1.09
N GLN A 20 23.75 3.50 1.16
CA GLN A 20 22.78 3.05 0.17
C GLN A 20 21.67 4.09 0.12
N PRO A 21 21.10 4.38 -1.04
CA PRO A 21 19.87 5.14 -1.06
C PRO A 21 18.93 4.48 -0.06
N ALA A 22 18.35 5.29 0.82
CA ALA A 22 17.39 4.82 1.81
C ALA A 22 16.48 3.79 1.13
N PRO A 23 16.18 2.64 1.78
CA PRO A 23 15.24 1.72 1.20
C PRO A 23 14.01 2.54 0.82
N PHE A 24 13.66 2.56 -0.46
CA PHE A 24 12.46 3.20 -0.98
C PHE A 24 11.24 2.44 -0.45
N GLY A 25 10.95 2.59 0.83
CA GLY A 25 9.95 1.78 1.50
C GLY A 25 9.65 2.28 2.90
N ALA A 26 9.43 3.58 3.05
CA ALA A 26 8.51 3.98 4.08
C ALA A 26 7.15 3.38 3.74
N PRO A 27 6.36 2.89 4.72
CA PRO A 27 5.01 2.39 4.44
C PRO A 27 4.28 3.46 3.64
N ALA A 28 3.84 3.11 2.44
CA ALA A 28 3.10 4.02 1.60
C ALA A 28 1.83 4.40 2.34
N GLY A 29 1.53 5.68 2.38
CA GLY A 29 0.51 6.30 3.20
C GLY A 29 -0.83 5.60 3.18
N GLY A 30 -1.66 5.92 4.18
CA GLY A 30 -2.90 5.24 4.51
C GLY A 30 -3.84 5.02 3.33
N VAL A 31 -4.57 3.92 3.41
CA VAL A 31 -5.70 3.60 2.53
C VAL A 31 -6.88 4.43 2.98
N ASP A 32 -7.43 5.24 2.09
CA ASP A 32 -8.69 5.95 2.34
C ASP A 32 -9.87 5.06 1.89
N VAL A 33 -10.77 4.80 2.81
CA VAL A 33 -11.96 3.98 2.56
C VAL A 33 -13.13 4.88 2.25
N ARG A 34 -13.64 4.87 1.02
CA ARG A 34 -14.91 5.48 0.66
C ARG A 34 -16.01 4.43 0.67
N SER A 35 -17.04 4.68 1.48
CA SER A 35 -18.23 3.85 1.48
C SER A 35 -19.28 4.48 0.57
N HIS A 36 -19.65 3.77 -0.48
CA HIS A 36 -20.76 4.12 -1.38
C HIS A 36 -22.03 3.34 -1.00
N ILE A 37 -22.26 3.15 0.30
CA ILE A 37 -23.45 2.47 0.79
C ILE A 37 -24.68 3.31 0.43
N PRO A 38 -25.71 2.72 -0.19
CA PRO A 38 -26.93 3.40 -0.53
C PRO A 38 -27.59 4.00 0.72
N LYS A 39 -27.98 5.26 0.62
CA LYS A 39 -28.68 5.99 1.68
C LYS A 39 -30.19 5.94 1.40
N LYS A 40 -31.00 6.13 2.41
CA LYS A 40 -32.45 6.25 2.27
C LYS A 40 -32.90 7.65 2.62
N GLY A 41 -33.87 8.17 1.88
CA GLY A 41 -34.62 9.39 2.23
C GLY A 41 -35.66 9.09 3.25
N THR A 42 -36.00 10.08 4.09
CA THR A 42 -37.10 10.01 5.04
C THR A 42 -38.22 10.89 4.55
N VAL A 43 -39.43 10.33 4.39
CA VAL A 43 -40.61 11.10 4.07
C VAL A 43 -41.08 11.79 5.34
N MET A 44 -41.24 13.11 5.27
CA MET A 44 -41.75 13.96 6.35
C MET A 44 -43.15 14.46 6.01
N ALA A 45 -44.00 14.57 7.03
CA ALA A 45 -45.30 15.23 6.89
C ALA A 45 -45.10 16.72 6.55
N ALA A 46 -46.16 17.36 6.08
CA ALA A 46 -46.17 18.81 5.82
C ALA A 46 -45.69 19.60 7.05
N ALA A 47 -44.86 20.62 6.83
CA ALA A 47 -44.45 21.51 7.92
C ALA A 47 -45.67 22.27 8.50
N THR A 48 -45.79 22.30 9.82
CA THR A 48 -46.86 22.98 10.53
C THR A 48 -46.55 24.44 10.86
N THR A 49 -45.34 24.89 10.58
CA THR A 49 -44.82 26.24 10.84
C THR A 49 -44.81 27.09 9.57
N LYS A 50 -44.77 28.42 9.71
CA LYS A 50 -44.71 29.36 8.58
C LYS A 50 -43.46 29.26 7.72
N ASP A 51 -42.42 28.62 8.24
CA ASP A 51 -41.17 28.40 7.52
C ASP A 51 -41.19 27.04 6.79
N TYR A 52 -41.67 27.07 5.56
CA TYR A 52 -41.68 25.88 4.69
C TYR A 52 -40.26 25.55 4.20
N PRO A 53 -39.83 24.26 4.26
CA PRO A 53 -38.55 23.87 3.70
C PRO A 53 -38.51 24.10 2.20
N SER A 54 -37.36 24.50 1.67
CA SER A 54 -37.19 24.72 0.24
C SER A 54 -36.70 23.46 -0.45
N CYS A 55 -37.26 23.15 -1.61
CA CYS A 55 -36.82 22.04 -2.43
C CYS A 55 -35.43 22.31 -3.05
N GLN A 56 -34.50 21.41 -2.86
CA GLN A 56 -33.15 21.55 -3.40
C GLN A 56 -33.07 21.60 -4.94
N THR A 57 -34.09 21.06 -5.63
CA THR A 57 -34.12 21.01 -7.10
C THR A 57 -34.81 22.23 -7.70
N CYS A 58 -35.96 22.64 -7.22
CA CYS A 58 -36.73 23.76 -7.80
C CYS A 58 -36.64 25.03 -6.98
N ASN A 59 -36.00 25.02 -5.81
CA ASN A 59 -35.86 26.14 -4.88
C ASN A 59 -37.19 26.74 -4.38
N SER A 60 -38.32 26.05 -4.60
CA SER A 60 -39.65 26.48 -4.14
C SER A 60 -39.94 25.98 -2.74
N PRO A 61 -40.72 26.75 -1.92
CA PRO A 61 -41.16 26.29 -0.62
C PRO A 61 -42.14 25.11 -0.76
N ILE A 62 -41.91 24.05 0.03
CA ILE A 62 -42.72 22.82 -0.02
C ILE A 62 -43.82 22.90 0.99
N ARG A 63 -45.06 23.05 0.54
CA ARG A 63 -46.22 23.19 1.39
C ARG A 63 -46.94 21.88 1.76
N GLY A 64 -46.49 20.75 1.19
CA GLY A 64 -47.01 19.42 1.42
C GLY A 64 -45.97 18.50 2.05
N PRO A 65 -46.17 17.18 1.94
CA PRO A 65 -45.14 16.20 2.32
C PRO A 65 -43.86 16.44 1.56
N PHE A 66 -42.73 16.20 2.20
CA PHE A 66 -41.42 16.38 1.60
C PHE A 66 -40.49 15.22 1.97
N VAL A 67 -39.41 15.05 1.19
CA VAL A 67 -38.34 14.07 1.47
C VAL A 67 -37.15 14.81 2.08
N SER A 68 -36.73 14.32 3.24
CA SER A 68 -35.48 14.79 3.89
C SER A 68 -34.38 13.74 3.72
N ALA A 69 -33.25 14.17 3.20
CA ALA A 69 -32.06 13.34 3.06
C ALA A 69 -30.80 14.21 3.07
N LEU A 70 -29.70 13.72 3.63
CA LEU A 70 -28.40 14.42 3.60
C LEU A 70 -28.46 15.87 4.13
N GLY A 71 -29.34 16.17 5.07
CA GLY A 71 -29.55 17.53 5.59
C GLY A 71 -30.25 18.49 4.61
N LYS A 72 -30.80 18.00 3.49
CA LYS A 72 -31.51 18.74 2.46
C LYS A 72 -32.93 18.24 2.31
N THR A 73 -33.77 19.01 1.61
CA THR A 73 -35.22 18.70 1.43
C THR A 73 -35.60 18.75 -0.05
N TRP A 74 -36.53 17.89 -0.45
CA TRP A 74 -37.05 17.79 -1.82
C TRP A 74 -38.57 17.63 -1.85
N CYS A 75 -39.19 18.16 -2.91
CA CYS A 75 -40.52 17.70 -3.27
C CYS A 75 -40.44 16.20 -3.61
N PRO A 76 -41.48 15.41 -3.31
CA PRO A 76 -41.52 13.99 -3.67
C PRO A 76 -41.18 13.73 -5.17
N ASP A 77 -41.73 14.54 -6.06
CA ASP A 77 -41.54 14.45 -7.51
C ASP A 77 -40.12 14.84 -7.98
N HIS A 78 -39.39 15.55 -7.13
CA HIS A 78 -38.01 15.97 -7.42
C HIS A 78 -36.95 15.08 -6.76
N PHE A 79 -37.38 14.14 -5.92
CA PHE A 79 -36.45 13.17 -5.33
C PHE A 79 -36.31 11.96 -6.23
N VAL A 80 -35.66 12.19 -7.39
CA VAL A 80 -35.52 11.23 -8.48
C VAL A 80 -34.07 11.08 -8.92
N CYS A 81 -33.76 9.96 -9.59
CA CYS A 81 -32.44 9.72 -10.16
C CYS A 81 -32.11 10.75 -11.24
N SER A 82 -30.96 11.38 -11.10
CA SER A 82 -30.45 12.43 -12.00
C SER A 82 -29.74 11.88 -13.24
N THR A 83 -29.58 10.56 -13.38
CA THR A 83 -28.85 9.97 -14.50
C THR A 83 -29.69 9.97 -15.77
N GLY A 84 -29.35 10.83 -16.72
CA GLY A 84 -29.96 10.88 -18.05
C GLY A 84 -31.49 10.80 -18.04
N SER A 85 -32.05 9.82 -18.71
CA SER A 85 -33.48 9.59 -18.79
C SER A 85 -34.05 8.67 -17.71
N CYS A 86 -33.27 8.24 -16.72
CA CYS A 86 -33.70 7.26 -15.72
C CYS A 86 -34.91 7.73 -14.91
N ARG A 87 -34.83 8.90 -14.28
CA ARG A 87 -35.90 9.55 -13.50
C ARG A 87 -36.65 8.65 -12.51
N LYS A 88 -36.09 7.52 -12.08
CA LYS A 88 -36.67 6.65 -11.06
C LYS A 88 -36.84 7.42 -9.76
N ALA A 89 -38.01 7.33 -9.14
CA ALA A 89 -38.26 7.88 -7.79
C ALA A 89 -37.37 7.15 -6.75
N LEU A 90 -36.74 7.91 -5.86
CA LEU A 90 -35.77 7.39 -4.89
C LEU A 90 -36.36 7.26 -3.48
N ILE A 91 -37.65 7.51 -3.29
CA ILE A 91 -38.31 7.56 -1.98
C ILE A 91 -38.22 6.20 -1.28
N ASP A 92 -38.56 5.13 -2.00
CA ASP A 92 -38.64 3.77 -1.44
C ASP A 92 -37.39 2.90 -1.71
N MET A 93 -36.39 3.48 -2.34
CA MET A 93 -35.15 2.76 -2.71
C MET A 93 -33.90 3.46 -2.18
N GLY A 94 -32.80 2.73 -2.16
CA GLY A 94 -31.49 3.31 -1.85
C GLY A 94 -31.04 4.26 -2.96
N PHE A 95 -30.31 5.29 -2.57
CA PHE A 95 -29.67 6.21 -3.50
C PHE A 95 -28.22 6.48 -3.11
N VAL A 96 -27.42 6.85 -4.07
CA VAL A 96 -26.05 7.33 -3.90
C VAL A 96 -25.99 8.79 -4.32
N GLU A 97 -25.37 9.64 -3.51
CA GLU A 97 -25.06 11.01 -3.89
C GLU A 97 -23.64 11.07 -4.45
N GLU A 98 -23.50 11.60 -5.65
CA GLU A 98 -22.21 11.88 -6.25
C GLU A 98 -22.21 13.30 -6.82
N GLN A 99 -21.26 14.12 -6.37
CA GLN A 99 -21.11 15.53 -6.77
C GLN A 99 -22.39 16.37 -6.64
N GLY A 100 -23.19 16.11 -5.60
CA GLY A 100 -24.43 16.84 -5.34
C GLY A 100 -25.65 16.33 -6.08
N ALA A 101 -25.51 15.34 -6.96
CA ALA A 101 -26.59 14.70 -7.70
C ALA A 101 -27.01 13.37 -7.08
N LEU A 102 -28.31 13.04 -7.17
CA LEU A 102 -28.87 11.81 -6.63
C LEU A 102 -28.97 10.74 -7.72
N HIS A 103 -28.50 9.55 -7.46
CA HIS A 103 -28.52 8.44 -8.39
C HIS A 103 -29.12 7.19 -7.75
N CYS A 104 -29.95 6.44 -8.49
CA CYS A 104 -30.33 5.11 -8.04
C CYS A 104 -29.12 4.16 -8.11
N GLU A 105 -29.14 3.10 -7.33
CA GLU A 105 -28.07 2.12 -7.26
C GLU A 105 -27.68 1.58 -8.65
N ASP A 106 -28.67 1.20 -9.47
CA ASP A 106 -28.44 0.68 -10.82
C ASP A 106 -27.64 1.66 -11.70
N CYS A 107 -28.03 2.95 -11.67
CA CYS A 107 -27.36 3.96 -12.48
C CYS A 107 -25.96 4.29 -11.93
N TYR A 108 -25.82 4.36 -10.62
CA TYR A 108 -24.54 4.56 -10.00
C TYR A 108 -23.59 3.42 -10.37
N GLU A 109 -23.99 2.18 -10.13
CA GLU A 109 -23.18 1.00 -10.46
C GLU A 109 -22.81 0.91 -11.93
N LYS A 110 -23.74 1.26 -12.82
CA LYS A 110 -23.54 1.12 -14.26
C LYS A 110 -22.68 2.22 -14.87
N TYR A 111 -22.81 3.46 -14.38
CA TYR A 111 -22.21 4.60 -15.07
C TYR A 111 -21.18 5.36 -14.24
N LEU A 112 -21.31 5.38 -12.91
CA LEU A 112 -20.54 6.25 -12.03
C LEU A 112 -19.59 5.51 -11.10
N ALA A 113 -19.90 4.27 -10.73
CA ALA A 113 -19.04 3.50 -9.83
C ALA A 113 -17.61 3.40 -10.38
N PRO A 114 -16.60 3.60 -9.53
CA PRO A 114 -15.21 3.60 -9.94
C PRO A 114 -14.77 2.23 -10.49
N ILE A 115 -13.71 2.24 -11.29
CA ILE A 115 -13.14 1.02 -11.85
C ILE A 115 -11.99 0.55 -10.97
N CYS A 116 -12.01 -0.71 -10.57
CA CYS A 116 -10.95 -1.31 -9.77
C CYS A 116 -9.65 -1.41 -10.55
N GLY A 117 -8.58 -0.85 -10.02
CA GLY A 117 -7.25 -0.85 -10.64
C GLY A 117 -6.58 -2.23 -10.75
N LYS A 118 -7.19 -3.29 -10.20
CA LYS A 118 -6.68 -4.67 -10.30
C LYS A 118 -7.47 -5.56 -11.25
N CYS A 119 -8.81 -5.51 -11.19
CA CYS A 119 -9.65 -6.44 -11.94
C CYS A 119 -10.46 -5.77 -13.05
N ASP A 120 -10.32 -4.46 -13.25
CA ASP A 120 -11.00 -3.62 -14.25
C ASP A 120 -12.53 -3.68 -14.18
N LYS A 121 -13.09 -4.20 -13.08
CA LYS A 121 -14.53 -4.20 -12.82
C LYS A 121 -14.92 -3.01 -11.97
N ARG A 122 -16.18 -2.59 -12.08
CA ARG A 122 -16.70 -1.51 -11.25
C ARG A 122 -16.78 -1.90 -9.79
N VAL A 123 -16.33 -1.00 -8.91
CA VAL A 123 -16.37 -1.20 -7.47
C VAL A 123 -17.76 -0.85 -6.96
N LYS A 124 -18.43 -1.83 -6.38
CA LYS A 124 -19.74 -1.69 -5.76
C LYS A 124 -19.58 -1.66 -4.23
N GLY A 125 -20.24 -0.72 -3.56
CA GLY A 125 -20.14 -0.58 -2.11
C GLY A 125 -18.83 0.08 -1.65
N ASP A 126 -18.11 -0.56 -0.74
CA ASP A 126 -16.87 -0.01 -0.19
C ASP A 126 -15.75 0.00 -1.23
N CYS A 127 -15.10 1.14 -1.33
CA CYS A 127 -14.01 1.40 -2.27
C CYS A 127 -12.76 1.84 -1.51
N LEU A 128 -11.65 1.19 -1.75
CA LEU A 128 -10.35 1.59 -1.23
C LEU A 128 -9.64 2.51 -2.22
N ASN A 129 -9.24 3.70 -1.77
CA ASN A 129 -8.38 4.59 -2.53
C ASN A 129 -6.93 4.41 -2.07
N ALA A 130 -6.10 3.93 -2.94
CA ALA A 130 -4.68 3.74 -2.70
C ALA A 130 -3.89 3.96 -3.98
N VAL A 131 -2.69 4.54 -3.86
CA VAL A 131 -1.76 4.71 -5.00
C VAL A 131 -2.40 5.44 -6.20
N GLY A 132 -3.29 6.41 -5.92
CA GLY A 132 -4.02 7.15 -6.98
C GLY A 132 -5.03 6.31 -7.77
N LYS A 133 -5.34 5.09 -7.33
CA LYS A 133 -6.31 4.18 -7.94
C LYS A 133 -7.35 3.74 -6.91
N GLN A 134 -8.43 3.17 -7.43
CA GLN A 134 -9.52 2.64 -6.64
C GLN A 134 -9.59 1.13 -6.74
N PHE A 135 -9.91 0.45 -5.64
CA PHE A 135 -9.90 -1.00 -5.56
C PHE A 135 -11.10 -1.52 -4.78
N HIS A 136 -11.56 -2.72 -5.12
CA HIS A 136 -12.37 -3.49 -4.19
C HIS A 136 -11.52 -3.83 -2.95
N PRO A 137 -12.12 -3.93 -1.76
CA PRO A 137 -11.40 -4.31 -0.55
C PRO A 137 -10.60 -5.61 -0.69
N GLU A 138 -11.16 -6.60 -1.38
CA GLU A 138 -10.52 -7.89 -1.65
C GLU A 138 -9.49 -7.84 -2.79
N CYS A 139 -9.50 -6.80 -3.61
CA CYS A 139 -8.54 -6.64 -4.69
C CYS A 139 -7.26 -5.91 -4.26
N PHE A 140 -7.32 -5.14 -3.18
CA PHE A 140 -6.13 -4.46 -2.66
C PHE A 140 -5.31 -5.39 -1.78
N CYS A 141 -4.39 -6.10 -2.40
CA CYS A 141 -3.59 -7.14 -1.76
C CYS A 141 -2.14 -7.11 -2.24
N CYS A 142 -1.27 -7.77 -1.50
CA CYS A 142 0.14 -7.95 -1.86
C CYS A 142 0.27 -8.56 -3.26
N ALA A 143 1.13 -7.97 -4.09
CA ALA A 143 1.36 -8.43 -5.45
C ALA A 143 2.03 -9.81 -5.52
N TYR A 144 2.73 -10.22 -4.46
CA TYR A 144 3.44 -11.49 -4.39
C TYR A 144 2.64 -12.60 -3.72
N CYS A 145 2.22 -12.43 -2.47
CA CYS A 145 1.53 -13.50 -1.73
C CYS A 145 0.00 -13.40 -1.76
N GLY A 146 -0.57 -12.32 -2.29
CA GLY A 146 -2.02 -12.13 -2.35
C GLY A 146 -2.69 -11.76 -1.01
N LYS A 147 -1.93 -11.54 0.07
CA LYS A 147 -2.48 -11.12 1.36
C LYS A 147 -3.19 -9.79 1.23
N ILE A 148 -4.45 -9.72 1.64
CA ILE A 148 -5.25 -8.50 1.66
C ILE A 148 -4.70 -7.56 2.75
N PHE A 149 -4.51 -6.28 2.41
CA PHE A 149 -3.94 -5.31 3.35
C PHE A 149 -4.97 -4.80 4.37
N GLY A 150 -6.24 -4.68 3.98
CA GLY A 150 -7.25 -4.02 4.81
C GLY A 150 -6.83 -2.58 5.11
N SER A 151 -6.73 -2.25 6.40
CA SER A 151 -6.16 -0.98 6.89
C SER A 151 -4.67 -1.05 7.23
N GLY A 152 -4.00 -2.16 6.92
CA GLY A 152 -2.60 -2.40 7.23
C GLY A 152 -1.65 -1.59 6.35
N ALA A 153 -0.42 -1.41 6.83
CA ALA A 153 0.65 -0.78 6.05
C ALA A 153 1.07 -1.67 4.87
N PHE A 154 1.49 -1.03 3.79
CA PHE A 154 2.03 -1.68 2.60
C PHE A 154 3.22 -0.88 2.05
N TYR A 155 4.04 -1.54 1.28
CA TYR A 155 5.19 -0.97 0.60
C TYR A 155 4.96 -0.96 -0.90
N LEU A 156 5.50 0.03 -1.60
CA LEU A 156 5.38 0.17 -3.04
C LEU A 156 6.73 -0.07 -3.72
N GLU A 157 6.71 -0.92 -4.74
CA GLU A 157 7.82 -1.08 -5.67
C GLU A 157 7.26 -1.17 -7.08
N ASP A 158 7.78 -0.35 -7.99
CA ASP A 158 7.30 -0.22 -9.38
C ASP A 158 5.76 -0.03 -9.49
N GLY A 159 5.16 0.68 -8.52
CA GLY A 159 3.71 0.94 -8.47
C GLY A 159 2.86 -0.26 -8.04
N LEU A 160 3.48 -1.37 -7.60
CA LEU A 160 2.82 -2.55 -7.05
C LEU A 160 2.91 -2.58 -5.53
N PRO A 161 1.85 -2.96 -4.82
CA PRO A 161 1.83 -3.03 -3.37
C PRO A 161 2.35 -4.39 -2.87
N TYR A 162 3.19 -4.37 -1.83
CA TYR A 162 3.75 -5.54 -1.16
C TYR A 162 3.52 -5.47 0.34
N CYS A 163 3.33 -6.60 0.98
CA CYS A 163 3.36 -6.67 2.44
C CYS A 163 4.81 -6.56 2.94
N GLU A 164 4.98 -6.18 4.20
CA GLU A 164 6.29 -5.98 4.80
C GLU A 164 7.20 -7.22 4.67
N ALA A 165 6.65 -8.40 4.92
CA ALA A 165 7.40 -9.65 4.81
C ALA A 165 7.94 -9.88 3.39
N ASP A 166 7.07 -9.79 2.39
CA ASP A 166 7.46 -10.02 1.00
C ASP A 166 8.36 -8.90 0.47
N TRP A 167 8.12 -7.66 0.88
CA TRP A 167 8.97 -6.55 0.51
C TRP A 167 10.38 -6.71 1.07
N ASN A 168 10.50 -7.10 2.37
CA ASN A 168 11.78 -7.41 2.99
C ASN A 168 12.48 -8.60 2.33
N ASP A 169 11.72 -9.61 1.90
CA ASP A 169 12.31 -10.78 1.25
C ASP A 169 12.80 -10.51 -0.16
N LEU A 170 12.10 -9.68 -0.92
CA LEU A 170 12.37 -9.44 -2.34
C LEU A 170 13.30 -8.26 -2.60
N PHE A 171 13.19 -7.18 -1.82
CA PHE A 171 13.80 -5.90 -2.16
C PHE A 171 14.84 -5.40 -1.16
N THR A 172 14.98 -6.03 0.02
CA THR A 172 16.02 -5.63 0.97
C THR A 172 17.28 -6.47 0.81
N THR A 173 18.42 -5.80 0.96
CA THR A 173 19.71 -6.47 1.04
C THR A 173 19.86 -7.19 2.38
N LYS A 174 20.09 -8.50 2.36
CA LYS A 174 20.27 -9.30 3.58
C LYS A 174 21.73 -9.49 3.93
N CYS A 175 22.03 -9.44 5.21
CA CYS A 175 23.35 -9.80 5.74
C CYS A 175 23.55 -11.31 5.70
N VAL A 176 24.56 -11.80 4.96
CA VAL A 176 24.87 -13.24 4.88
C VAL A 176 25.31 -13.82 6.22
N GLY A 177 25.81 -12.98 7.15
CA GLY A 177 26.27 -13.44 8.46
C GLY A 177 25.16 -13.75 9.47
N CYS A 178 24.04 -13.04 9.43
CA CYS A 178 22.93 -13.21 10.37
C CYS A 178 21.57 -13.45 9.69
N GLY A 179 21.45 -13.23 8.37
CA GLY A 179 20.21 -13.41 7.62
C GLY A 179 19.22 -12.24 7.74
N PHE A 180 19.47 -11.24 8.60
CA PHE A 180 18.61 -10.07 8.76
C PHE A 180 18.85 -9.04 7.66
N PRO A 181 17.81 -8.21 7.32
CA PRO A 181 17.96 -7.08 6.43
C PRO A 181 19.04 -6.10 6.92
N ILE A 182 19.73 -5.46 6.00
CA ILE A 182 20.61 -4.34 6.27
C ILE A 182 19.80 -3.07 6.07
N GLU A 183 19.48 -2.37 7.17
CA GLU A 183 18.62 -1.21 7.17
C GLU A 183 19.36 0.09 6.84
N ALA A 184 18.58 1.14 6.51
CA ALA A 184 19.15 2.47 6.32
C ALA A 184 19.75 2.99 7.64
N GLY A 185 21.07 3.30 7.61
CA GLY A 185 21.82 3.72 8.80
C GLY A 185 22.68 2.62 9.41
N ASP A 186 22.48 1.35 9.03
CA ASP A 186 23.38 0.29 9.45
C ASP A 186 24.76 0.46 8.81
N ARG A 187 25.79 0.20 9.61
CA ARG A 187 27.15 0.05 9.07
C ARG A 187 27.30 -1.35 8.48
N TRP A 188 27.67 -1.42 7.22
CA TRP A 188 27.80 -2.67 6.51
C TRP A 188 29.08 -2.74 5.66
N VAL A 189 29.45 -3.94 5.26
CA VAL A 189 30.64 -4.24 4.46
C VAL A 189 30.24 -5.16 3.33
N GLU A 190 30.63 -4.82 2.12
CA GLU A 190 30.60 -5.73 0.98
C GLU A 190 31.92 -6.48 0.87
N ALA A 191 31.88 -7.79 0.91
CA ALA A 191 33.04 -8.64 0.77
C ALA A 191 32.65 -9.98 0.14
N LEU A 192 33.49 -10.49 -0.77
CA LEU A 192 33.26 -11.77 -1.45
C LEU A 192 31.93 -11.85 -2.20
N ASN A 193 31.49 -10.74 -2.82
CA ASN A 193 30.20 -10.58 -3.47
C ASN A 193 28.99 -10.82 -2.54
N ASN A 194 29.15 -10.56 -1.24
CA ASN A 194 28.12 -10.67 -0.23
C ASN A 194 28.12 -9.44 0.68
N ASN A 195 26.95 -9.16 1.27
CA ASN A 195 26.75 -8.04 2.18
C ASN A 195 26.69 -8.54 3.62
N TYR A 196 27.34 -7.83 4.52
CA TYR A 196 27.44 -8.14 5.94
C TYR A 196 27.22 -6.87 6.75
N HIS A 197 26.45 -6.91 7.85
CA HIS A 197 26.59 -5.86 8.85
C HIS A 197 28.06 -5.80 9.31
N SER A 198 28.55 -4.61 9.63
CA SER A 198 29.93 -4.43 10.10
C SER A 198 30.33 -5.38 11.24
N GLN A 199 29.39 -5.64 12.15
CA GLN A 199 29.60 -6.57 13.27
C GLN A 199 29.49 -8.04 12.86
N CYS A 200 28.88 -8.35 11.72
CA CYS A 200 28.72 -9.72 11.23
C CYS A 200 29.86 -10.17 10.32
N PHE A 201 30.69 -9.24 9.85
CA PHE A 201 31.86 -9.58 9.04
C PHE A 201 33.00 -10.11 9.90
N LYS A 202 33.02 -11.40 10.13
CA LYS A 202 33.92 -12.09 11.08
C LYS A 202 34.71 -13.21 10.42
N CYS A 203 35.87 -13.51 11.00
CA CYS A 203 36.65 -14.69 10.63
C CYS A 203 35.85 -15.97 10.90
N SER A 204 35.71 -16.81 9.88
CA SER A 204 34.90 -18.07 9.97
C SER A 204 35.43 -19.07 10.99
N LYS A 205 36.65 -18.90 11.51
CA LYS A 205 37.26 -19.83 12.50
C LYS A 205 37.24 -19.27 13.93
N CYS A 206 37.62 -18.00 14.13
CA CYS A 206 37.75 -17.41 15.47
C CYS A 206 36.72 -16.31 15.77
N HIS A 207 35.83 -16.02 14.85
CA HIS A 207 34.81 -15.00 14.97
C HIS A 207 35.29 -13.57 15.27
N LYS A 208 36.62 -13.31 15.11
CA LYS A 208 37.17 -11.95 15.23
C LYS A 208 36.57 -11.09 14.11
N ASN A 209 36.14 -9.88 14.44
CA ASN A 209 35.67 -8.91 13.47
C ASN A 209 36.75 -8.54 12.47
N LEU A 210 36.44 -8.47 11.19
CA LEU A 210 37.35 -8.20 10.09
C LEU A 210 37.11 -6.84 9.44
N GLU A 211 36.17 -6.04 9.94
CA GLU A 211 35.92 -4.69 9.41
C GLU A 211 37.20 -3.85 9.49
N GLY A 212 37.56 -3.21 8.37
CA GLY A 212 38.76 -2.39 8.28
C GLY A 212 40.08 -3.14 8.36
N GLN A 213 40.07 -4.47 8.46
CA GLN A 213 41.29 -5.31 8.51
C GLN A 213 41.50 -6.07 7.22
N SER A 214 42.76 -6.42 6.93
CA SER A 214 43.07 -7.33 5.82
C SER A 214 42.56 -8.73 6.15
N PHE A 215 41.84 -9.32 5.24
CA PHE A 215 41.32 -10.68 5.36
C PHE A 215 41.72 -11.53 4.14
N PHE A 216 41.56 -12.83 4.26
CA PHE A 216 41.80 -13.80 3.23
C PHE A 216 40.55 -14.60 2.92
N ALA A 217 40.30 -14.85 1.64
CA ALA A 217 39.15 -15.63 1.20
C ALA A 217 39.58 -17.08 0.94
N LYS A 218 38.87 -18.05 1.51
CA LYS A 218 39.05 -19.46 1.20
C LYS A 218 37.67 -20.14 1.14
N GLY A 219 37.36 -20.74 0.00
CA GLY A 219 36.07 -21.41 -0.20
C GLY A 219 34.87 -20.48 0.02
N GLY A 220 34.95 -19.20 -0.44
CA GLY A 220 33.89 -18.21 -0.27
C GLY A 220 33.72 -17.68 1.15
N LYS A 221 34.60 -18.05 2.11
CA LYS A 221 34.52 -17.63 3.52
C LYS A 221 35.66 -16.70 3.90
N PRO A 222 35.45 -15.69 4.76
CA PRO A 222 36.47 -14.78 5.23
C PRO A 222 37.29 -15.36 6.40
N PHE A 223 38.62 -15.18 6.38
CA PHE A 223 39.55 -15.59 7.43
C PHE A 223 40.51 -14.46 7.80
N CYS A 224 40.86 -14.34 9.08
CA CYS A 224 41.90 -13.44 9.51
C CYS A 224 43.28 -13.99 9.11
N LYS A 225 44.32 -13.13 9.09
CA LYS A 225 45.69 -13.51 8.70
C LYS A 225 46.23 -14.77 9.44
N ALA A 226 45.95 -14.88 10.75
CA ALA A 226 46.42 -16.01 11.55
C ALA A 226 45.80 -17.36 11.12
N HIS A 227 44.55 -17.33 10.62
CA HIS A 227 43.85 -18.55 10.20
C HIS A 227 43.91 -18.83 8.70
N ALA A 228 44.35 -17.86 7.92
CA ALA A 228 44.60 -18.04 6.51
C ALA A 228 45.96 -18.77 6.25
N GLN A 229 46.98 -18.46 7.09
CA GLN A 229 48.34 -18.98 6.96
C GLN A 229 48.55 -20.34 7.61
N ARG A 230 47.77 -20.65 8.66
CA ARG A 230 47.79 -22.02 9.23
C ARG A 230 46.87 -22.87 8.36
N GLY A 231 47.48 -23.67 7.48
CA GLY A 231 46.77 -24.71 6.75
C GLY A 231 45.89 -25.52 7.70
N LEU A 232 44.67 -25.78 7.29
CA LEU A 232 43.77 -26.70 7.99
C LEU A 232 44.38 -28.07 8.05
#